data_11e42e34395d4d811bfda27a84119284
#
_entry.id   11e42e34395d4d811bfda27a84119284
#
_cell.length_a   1.000
_cell.length_b   1.000
_cell.length_c   1.000
_cell.angle_alpha   90.00
_cell.angle_beta   90.00
_cell.angle_gamma   90.00
#
_symmetry.space_group_name_H-M   'P 1'
#
loop_
_entity.id
_entity.type
_entity.pdbx_description
1 polymer ?
#
loop_
_entity_poly.entity_id
_entity_poly.type
_entity_poly.pdbx_seq_one_letter_code
_entity_poly.pdbx_strand_id
1 'polypeptide(L)'
;MIRYLFERVIRMERQEFYEIILKNAESFFDYFRLACIAVRNEIVAETSAFLEETFEKLGAKKVERCREEGANPVVFAEFSGKSKETILFYNHYDVQPPEPVEEWNSDPFEPTIEDERLIVRGACDDKGELVMRLALLKYFNEHGGL
;
A
#
# COMPACT_ATOMS: atom_id res chain seq x y z
N MET A 1 4.90 0.72 26.22
CA MET A 1 3.88 1.31 25.31
C MET A 1 3.71 0.49 24.03
N ILE A 2 4.75 0.04 23.33
CA ILE A 2 4.66 -0.98 22.27
C ILE A 2 3.94 -2.24 22.80
N ARG A 3 4.28 -2.66 24.01
CA ARG A 3 3.59 -3.77 24.69
C ARG A 3 2.08 -3.53 24.84
N TYR A 4 1.66 -2.29 25.09
CA TYR A 4 0.23 -1.93 25.20
C TYR A 4 -0.51 -1.96 23.85
N LEU A 5 0.12 -1.47 22.78
CA LEU A 5 -0.40 -1.56 21.42
C LEU A 5 -0.42 -3.01 20.92
N PHE A 6 0.65 -3.75 21.19
CA PHE A 6 0.75 -5.16 20.89
C PHE A 6 -0.29 -5.98 21.68
N GLU A 7 -0.49 -5.68 22.97
CA GLU A 7 -1.53 -6.29 23.80
C GLU A 7 -2.95 -5.92 23.33
N ARG A 8 -3.16 -4.73 22.76
CA ARG A 8 -4.45 -4.32 22.20
C ARG A 8 -4.75 -5.02 20.89
N VAL A 9 -3.76 -5.16 20.00
CA VAL A 9 -3.89 -5.92 18.75
C VAL A 9 -4.05 -7.42 19.04
N ILE A 10 -3.34 -7.96 20.04
CA ILE A 10 -3.49 -9.37 20.45
C ILE A 10 -4.87 -9.63 21.11
N ARG A 11 -5.50 -8.62 21.75
CA ARG A 11 -6.82 -8.75 22.35
C ARG A 11 -7.97 -8.52 21.37
N MET A 12 -7.66 -7.97 20.18
CA MET A 12 -8.65 -7.81 19.13
C MET A 12 -8.97 -9.18 18.56
N GLU A 13 -10.24 -9.51 18.47
CA GLU A 13 -10.66 -10.70 17.76
C GLU A 13 -10.16 -10.62 16.30
N ARG A 14 -9.67 -11.74 15.78
CA ARG A 14 -9.08 -11.79 14.43
C ARG A 14 -10.04 -11.21 13.38
N GLN A 15 -11.32 -11.47 13.52
CA GLN A 15 -12.35 -10.97 12.61
C GLN A 15 -12.47 -9.45 12.67
N GLU A 16 -12.49 -8.86 13.86
CA GLU A 16 -12.54 -7.41 14.06
C GLU A 16 -11.33 -6.71 13.41
N PHE A 17 -10.12 -7.29 13.57
CA PHE A 17 -8.91 -6.80 12.92
C PHE A 17 -9.03 -6.80 11.40
N TYR A 18 -9.52 -7.90 10.80
CA TYR A 18 -9.74 -7.99 9.36
C TYR A 18 -10.71 -6.93 8.85
N GLU A 19 -11.84 -6.73 9.51
CA GLU A 19 -12.84 -5.75 9.11
C GLU A 19 -12.29 -4.32 9.13
N ILE A 20 -11.49 -3.98 10.14
CA ILE A 20 -10.83 -2.68 10.23
C ILE A 20 -9.82 -2.50 9.09
N ILE A 21 -8.99 -3.50 8.83
CA ILE A 21 -7.99 -3.42 7.77
C ILE A 21 -8.63 -3.35 6.40
N LEU A 22 -9.64 -4.17 6.10
CA LEU A 22 -10.37 -4.14 4.84
C LEU A 22 -11.01 -2.77 4.59
N LYS A 23 -11.73 -2.23 5.57
CA LYS A 23 -12.33 -0.90 5.49
C LYS A 23 -11.31 0.20 5.19
N ASN A 24 -10.12 0.13 5.79
CA ASN A 24 -9.06 1.07 5.52
C ASN A 24 -8.40 0.83 4.16
N ALA A 25 -8.25 -0.44 3.74
CA ALA A 25 -7.67 -0.81 2.46
C ALA A 25 -8.48 -0.29 1.26
N GLU A 26 -9.82 -0.31 1.34
CA GLU A 26 -10.70 0.23 0.30
C GLU A 26 -10.39 1.69 -0.05
N SER A 27 -9.94 2.48 0.91
CA SER A 27 -9.55 3.88 0.67
C SER A 27 -8.31 4.04 -0.21
N PHE A 28 -7.60 2.95 -0.51
CA PHE A 28 -6.42 2.93 -1.37
C PHE A 28 -6.65 2.17 -2.70
N PHE A 29 -7.88 1.84 -3.04
CA PHE A 29 -8.18 1.10 -4.28
C PHE A 29 -7.82 1.87 -5.55
N ASP A 30 -7.82 3.21 -5.52
CA ASP A 30 -7.33 4.04 -6.62
C ASP A 30 -5.86 3.75 -6.97
N TYR A 31 -5.07 3.26 -6.01
CA TYR A 31 -3.71 2.83 -6.26
C TYR A 31 -3.63 1.62 -7.21
N PHE A 32 -4.59 0.69 -7.14
CA PHE A 32 -4.63 -0.45 -8.06
C PHE A 32 -4.96 -0.02 -9.50
N ARG A 33 -5.76 1.04 -9.67
CA ARG A 33 -6.13 1.59 -10.97
C ARG A 33 -4.97 2.21 -11.73
N LEU A 34 -3.88 2.54 -11.04
CA LEU A 34 -2.65 3.00 -11.68
C LEU A 34 -1.93 1.81 -12.32
N ALA A 35 -2.07 1.64 -13.63
CA ALA A 35 -1.47 0.55 -14.41
C ALA A 35 0.06 0.75 -14.56
N CYS A 36 0.80 0.75 -13.45
CA CYS A 36 2.23 1.01 -13.41
C CYS A 36 3.03 -0.20 -13.92
N ILE A 37 3.34 -0.22 -15.21
CA ILE A 37 4.10 -1.29 -15.85
C ILE A 37 5.51 -0.78 -16.13
N ALA A 38 6.45 -1.00 -15.20
CA ALA A 38 7.80 -0.42 -15.27
C ALA A 38 8.59 -0.87 -16.52
N VAL A 39 8.43 -2.12 -16.95
CA VAL A 39 9.08 -2.62 -18.19
C VAL A 39 8.64 -1.91 -19.46
N ARG A 40 7.50 -1.20 -19.42
CA ARG A 40 6.99 -0.36 -20.51
C ARG A 40 7.15 1.13 -20.23
N ASN A 41 7.69 1.49 -19.07
CA ASN A 41 7.75 2.86 -18.56
C ASN A 41 6.37 3.56 -18.54
N GLU A 42 5.30 2.78 -18.27
CA GLU A 42 3.93 3.26 -18.21
C GLU A 42 3.56 3.69 -16.79
N ILE A 43 3.03 4.90 -16.63
CA ILE A 43 2.45 5.47 -15.39
C ILE A 43 3.39 5.40 -14.16
N VAL A 44 4.70 5.28 -14.35
CA VAL A 44 5.67 5.18 -13.25
C VAL A 44 5.78 6.49 -12.47
N ALA A 45 5.80 7.62 -13.18
CA ALA A 45 5.91 8.96 -12.58
C ALA A 45 4.65 9.30 -11.78
N GLU A 46 3.47 9.01 -12.33
CA GLU A 46 2.17 9.23 -11.72
C GLU A 46 2.00 8.35 -10.47
N THR A 47 2.39 7.08 -10.56
CA THR A 47 2.31 6.16 -9.42
C THR A 47 3.23 6.58 -8.29
N SER A 48 4.46 6.97 -8.60
CA SER A 48 5.39 7.46 -7.57
C SER A 48 4.91 8.77 -6.94
N ALA A 49 4.28 9.67 -7.71
CA ALA A 49 3.68 10.90 -7.19
C ALA A 49 2.45 10.60 -6.29
N PHE A 50 1.62 9.65 -6.69
CA PHE A 50 0.49 9.19 -5.88
C PHE A 50 0.94 8.65 -4.52
N LEU A 51 2.01 7.85 -4.49
CA LEU A 51 2.56 7.31 -3.25
C LEU A 51 3.18 8.41 -2.37
N GLU A 52 3.91 9.36 -2.95
CA GLU A 52 4.44 10.53 -2.25
C GLU A 52 3.31 11.29 -1.54
N GLU A 53 2.26 11.66 -2.26
CA GLU A 53 1.09 12.35 -1.71
C GLU A 53 0.36 11.50 -0.65
N THR A 54 0.26 10.20 -0.86
CA THR A 54 -0.38 9.27 0.08
C THR A 54 0.39 9.21 1.40
N PHE A 55 1.71 9.09 1.37
CA PHE A 55 2.53 9.08 2.58
C PHE A 55 2.48 10.42 3.33
N GLU A 56 2.45 11.54 2.61
CA GLU A 56 2.25 12.86 3.22
C GLU A 56 0.90 12.96 3.94
N LYS A 57 -0.19 12.55 3.28
CA LYS A 57 -1.55 12.53 3.87
C LYS A 57 -1.63 11.61 5.09
N LEU A 58 -0.86 10.52 5.10
CA LEU A 58 -0.75 9.61 6.23
C LEU A 58 0.19 10.14 7.34
N GLY A 59 0.67 11.38 7.24
CA GLY A 59 1.45 12.03 8.30
C GLY A 59 2.90 11.57 8.38
N ALA A 60 3.50 11.17 7.26
CA ALA A 60 4.92 10.90 7.21
C ALA A 60 5.71 12.15 7.64
N LYS A 61 6.69 11.95 8.51
CA LYS A 61 7.61 13.02 8.96
C LYS A 61 8.51 13.50 7.83
N LYS A 62 8.82 12.60 6.90
CA LYS A 62 9.67 12.84 5.75
C LYS A 62 9.18 11.98 4.60
N VAL A 63 9.05 12.59 3.43
CA VAL A 63 8.83 11.87 2.17
C VAL A 63 9.86 12.38 1.17
N GLU A 64 10.50 11.49 0.47
CA GLU A 64 11.45 11.80 -0.59
C GLU A 64 11.23 10.90 -1.79
N ARG A 65 11.17 11.49 -2.97
CA ARG A 65 11.20 10.77 -4.23
C ARG A 65 12.59 10.86 -4.84
N CYS A 66 13.38 9.82 -4.61
CA CYS A 66 14.75 9.73 -5.09
C CYS A 66 14.78 9.11 -6.49
N ARG A 67 15.57 9.69 -7.37
CA ARG A 67 15.75 9.18 -8.73
C ARG A 67 17.20 9.32 -9.17
N GLU A 68 17.78 8.22 -9.60
CA GLU A 68 19.05 8.24 -10.35
C GLU A 68 18.76 8.41 -11.84
N GLU A 69 19.75 8.89 -12.58
CA GLU A 69 19.63 9.04 -14.04
C GLU A 69 19.38 7.67 -14.71
N GLY A 70 18.32 7.59 -15.51
CA GLY A 70 17.92 6.36 -16.19
C GLY A 70 17.17 5.33 -15.32
N ALA A 71 16.99 5.57 -14.02
CA ALA A 71 16.25 4.68 -13.13
C ALA A 71 14.82 5.17 -12.85
N ASN A 72 13.96 4.26 -12.46
CA ASN A 72 12.64 4.60 -11.93
C ASN A 72 12.75 5.23 -10.53
N PRO A 73 11.83 6.13 -10.14
CA PRO A 73 11.87 6.74 -8.83
C PRO A 73 11.71 5.72 -7.70
N VAL A 74 12.42 5.97 -6.59
CA VAL A 74 12.17 5.30 -5.31
C VAL A 74 11.46 6.30 -4.41
N VAL A 75 10.34 5.90 -3.81
CA VAL A 75 9.62 6.71 -2.82
C VAL A 75 10.01 6.25 -1.44
N PHE A 76 10.67 7.11 -0.69
CA PHE A 76 11.03 6.89 0.71
C PHE A 76 10.10 7.68 1.62
N ALA A 77 9.57 7.05 2.66
CA ALA A 77 8.76 7.70 3.67
C ALA A 77 9.18 7.29 5.08
N GLU A 78 9.29 8.25 5.98
CA GLU A 78 9.62 8.05 7.38
C GLU A 78 8.43 8.46 8.26
N PHE A 79 8.00 7.56 9.12
CA PHE A 79 6.97 7.81 10.13
C PHE A 79 7.59 7.80 11.53
N SER A 80 7.16 8.73 12.38
CA SER A 80 7.59 8.75 13.76
C SER A 80 6.79 7.77 14.59
N GLY A 81 7.50 6.92 15.33
CA GLY A 81 6.91 6.03 16.34
C GLY A 81 7.27 6.45 17.75
N LYS A 82 6.67 5.79 18.72
CA LYS A 82 6.93 6.00 20.18
C LYS A 82 8.13 5.19 20.68
N SER A 83 8.56 4.19 19.93
CA SER A 83 9.74 3.39 20.20
C SER A 83 10.99 4.03 19.59
N LYS A 84 12.17 3.61 20.11
CA LYS A 84 13.47 3.89 19.48
C LYS A 84 13.83 2.87 18.41
N GLU A 85 13.08 1.79 18.33
CA GLU A 85 13.28 0.75 17.33
C GLU A 85 12.74 1.23 15.99
N THR A 86 13.43 0.88 14.91
CA THR A 86 13.04 1.20 13.55
C THR A 86 12.71 -0.08 12.81
N ILE A 87 11.58 -0.08 12.10
CA ILE A 87 11.20 -1.15 11.18
C ILE A 87 11.29 -0.58 9.78
N LEU A 88 12.02 -1.26 8.90
CA LEU A 88 12.08 -0.93 7.49
C LEU A 88 11.18 -1.88 6.72
N PHE A 89 10.26 -1.33 5.93
CA PHE A 89 9.48 -2.06 4.92
C PHE A 89 10.00 -1.73 3.53
N TYR A 90 10.09 -2.74 2.70
CA TYR A 90 10.40 -2.62 1.28
C TYR A 90 9.25 -3.19 0.46
N ASN A 91 8.82 -2.46 -0.56
CA ASN A 91 7.87 -2.88 -1.57
C ASN A 91 8.30 -2.34 -2.93
N HIS A 92 7.95 -3.04 -4.00
CA HIS A 92 7.88 -2.40 -5.31
C HIS A 92 6.45 -1.91 -5.59
N TYR A 93 6.31 -0.95 -6.49
CA TYR A 93 5.02 -0.31 -6.79
C TYR A 93 4.54 -0.52 -8.22
N ASP A 94 5.36 -1.16 -9.03
CA ASP A 94 5.00 -1.57 -10.39
C ASP A 94 4.37 -2.96 -10.41
N VAL A 95 3.88 -3.33 -11.57
CA VAL A 95 3.28 -4.64 -11.81
C VAL A 95 3.75 -5.21 -13.14
N GLN A 96 3.61 -6.53 -13.27
CA GLN A 96 3.79 -7.19 -14.56
C GLN A 96 2.66 -6.81 -15.54
N PRO A 97 2.92 -6.83 -16.86
CA PRO A 97 1.90 -6.71 -17.88
C PRO A 97 0.71 -7.66 -17.64
N PRO A 98 -0.52 -7.26 -17.98
CA PRO A 98 -1.72 -8.06 -17.70
C PRO A 98 -1.96 -9.20 -18.68
N GLU A 99 -1.17 -9.30 -19.76
CA GLU A 99 -1.39 -10.28 -20.82
C GLU A 99 -1.31 -11.75 -20.32
N PRO A 100 -2.11 -12.65 -20.87
CA PRO A 100 -3.13 -12.41 -21.89
C PRO A 100 -4.41 -11.79 -21.31
N VAL A 101 -4.82 -10.62 -21.84
CA VAL A 101 -5.95 -9.83 -21.29
C VAL A 101 -7.27 -10.57 -21.42
N GLU A 102 -7.42 -11.41 -22.45
CA GLU A 102 -8.62 -12.20 -22.72
C GLU A 102 -8.90 -13.30 -21.68
N GLU A 103 -7.94 -13.61 -20.82
CA GLU A 103 -8.12 -14.57 -19.71
C GLU A 103 -8.68 -13.91 -18.43
N TRP A 104 -8.78 -12.57 -18.41
CA TRP A 104 -9.35 -11.88 -17.28
C TRP A 104 -10.88 -11.80 -17.40
N ASN A 105 -11.60 -12.06 -16.30
CA ASN A 105 -13.06 -11.94 -16.24
C ASN A 105 -13.52 -10.48 -16.11
N SER A 106 -12.63 -9.58 -15.68
CA SER A 106 -12.87 -8.14 -15.52
C SER A 106 -11.64 -7.36 -16.00
N ASP A 107 -11.74 -6.03 -16.04
CA ASP A 107 -10.57 -5.19 -16.32
C ASP A 107 -9.44 -5.49 -15.30
N PRO A 108 -8.23 -5.85 -15.77
CA PRO A 108 -7.12 -6.20 -14.89
C PRO A 108 -6.73 -5.11 -13.89
N PHE A 109 -7.06 -3.85 -14.15
CA PHE A 109 -6.72 -2.70 -13.31
C PHE A 109 -7.93 -2.10 -12.57
N GLU A 110 -9.12 -2.67 -12.71
CA GLU A 110 -10.27 -2.28 -11.90
C GLU A 110 -10.45 -3.26 -10.72
N PRO A 111 -10.25 -2.79 -9.47
CA PRO A 111 -10.39 -3.63 -8.29
C PRO A 111 -11.80 -4.21 -8.18
N THR A 112 -11.91 -5.53 -8.25
CA THR A 112 -13.18 -6.25 -8.16
C THR A 112 -13.15 -7.19 -6.97
N ILE A 113 -14.20 -7.17 -6.15
CA ILE A 113 -14.34 -8.10 -5.03
C ILE A 113 -15.35 -9.17 -5.41
N GLU A 114 -14.89 -10.41 -5.50
CA GLU A 114 -15.71 -11.60 -5.78
C GLU A 114 -15.38 -12.69 -4.75
N ASP A 115 -16.39 -13.27 -4.13
CA ASP A 115 -16.22 -14.35 -3.14
C ASP A 115 -15.15 -14.05 -2.06
N GLU A 116 -15.20 -12.83 -1.50
CA GLU A 116 -14.24 -12.33 -0.49
C GLU A 116 -12.78 -12.24 -0.99
N ARG A 117 -12.57 -12.22 -2.30
CA ARG A 117 -11.27 -12.07 -2.94
C ARG A 117 -11.18 -10.78 -3.71
N LEU A 118 -10.06 -10.08 -3.56
CA LEU A 118 -9.73 -8.93 -4.39
C LEU A 118 -9.04 -9.41 -5.67
N ILE A 119 -9.69 -9.17 -6.80
CA ILE A 119 -9.20 -9.52 -8.14
C ILE A 119 -8.76 -8.25 -8.84
N VAL A 120 -7.46 -8.09 -9.00
CA VAL A 120 -6.83 -6.99 -9.73
C VAL A 120 -5.35 -7.30 -9.98
N ARG A 121 -4.76 -6.80 -11.04
CA ARG A 121 -3.31 -6.91 -11.28
C ARG A 121 -2.52 -6.24 -10.15
N GLY A 122 -1.58 -6.99 -9.57
CA GLY A 122 -0.77 -6.52 -8.45
C GLY A 122 -1.38 -6.81 -7.06
N ALA A 123 -2.55 -7.45 -6.95
CA ALA A 123 -3.13 -7.78 -5.65
C ALA A 123 -2.20 -8.64 -4.79
N CYS A 124 -1.51 -9.60 -5.39
CA CYS A 124 -0.56 -10.47 -4.70
C CYS A 124 0.90 -10.01 -4.81
N ASP A 125 1.25 -9.25 -5.87
CA ASP A 125 2.62 -8.89 -6.20
C ASP A 125 2.68 -7.49 -6.84
N ASP A 126 2.96 -6.46 -6.07
CA ASP A 126 3.19 -6.33 -4.62
C ASP A 126 2.31 -5.21 -4.04
N LYS A 127 1.37 -4.65 -4.87
CA LYS A 127 0.48 -3.55 -4.48
C LYS A 127 -0.41 -3.91 -3.29
N GLY A 128 -0.89 -5.15 -3.21
CA GLY A 128 -1.71 -5.59 -2.09
C GLY A 128 -0.97 -5.51 -0.77
N GLU A 129 0.29 -5.93 -0.73
CA GLU A 129 1.15 -5.83 0.44
C GLU A 129 1.34 -4.36 0.88
N LEU A 130 1.56 -3.46 -0.09
CA LEU A 130 1.68 -2.04 0.22
C LEU A 130 0.36 -1.47 0.73
N VAL A 131 -0.78 -1.79 0.10
CA VAL A 131 -2.11 -1.35 0.55
C VAL A 131 -2.41 -1.80 1.97
N MET A 132 -2.04 -3.03 2.34
CA MET A 132 -2.19 -3.51 3.72
C MET A 132 -1.36 -2.68 4.70
N ARG A 133 -0.14 -2.29 4.34
CA ARG A 133 0.72 -1.42 5.16
C ARG A 133 0.17 0.00 5.27
N LEU A 134 -0.36 0.56 4.17
CA LEU A 134 -1.03 1.87 4.18
C LEU A 134 -2.27 1.85 5.07
N ALA A 135 -3.06 0.78 5.02
CA ALA A 135 -4.23 0.60 5.87
C ALA A 135 -3.87 0.53 7.37
N LEU A 136 -2.77 -0.16 7.70
CA LEU A 136 -2.23 -0.19 9.07
C LEU A 136 -1.75 1.19 9.53
N LEU A 137 -1.00 1.91 8.70
CA LEU A 137 -0.54 3.27 9.00
C LEU A 137 -1.72 4.20 9.25
N LYS A 138 -2.75 4.14 8.40
CA LYS A 138 -3.98 4.91 8.57
C LYS A 138 -4.66 4.58 9.90
N TYR A 139 -4.84 3.30 10.20
CA TYR A 139 -5.43 2.85 11.45
C TYR A 139 -4.66 3.39 12.67
N PHE A 140 -3.34 3.26 12.68
CA PHE A 140 -2.53 3.74 13.81
C PHE A 140 -2.60 5.26 13.96
N ASN A 141 -2.59 6.02 12.89
CA ASN A 141 -2.72 7.47 12.94
C ASN A 141 -4.05 7.90 13.56
N GLU A 142 -5.14 7.23 13.22
CA GLU A 142 -6.46 7.49 13.79
C GLU A 142 -6.60 7.06 15.26
N HIS A 143 -5.71 6.16 15.74
CA HIS A 143 -5.79 5.56 17.07
C HIS A 143 -4.59 5.89 17.99
N GLY A 144 -3.94 7.01 17.76
CA GLY A 144 -2.92 7.54 18.68
C GLY A 144 -1.47 7.38 18.19
N GLY A 145 -1.27 7.04 16.93
CA GLY A 145 0.03 6.95 16.24
C GLY A 145 0.78 5.65 16.49
N LEU A 146 1.92 5.52 15.79
CA LEU A 146 2.84 4.38 15.87
C LEU A 146 3.61 4.32 17.20
#